data_1c7ecee3ca29da336ea32695a7be88c9
#
_entry.id   1c7ecee3ca29da336ea32695a7be88c9
#
_cell.length_a   1.000
_cell.length_b   1.000
_cell.length_c   1.000
_cell.angle_alpha   90.00
_cell.angle_beta   90.00
_cell.angle_gamma   90.00
#
_symmetry.space_group_name_H-M   'P 1'
#
loop_
_entity.id
_entity.type
_entity.pdbx_description
1 polymer ?
#
loop_
_entity_poly.entity_id
_entity_poly.type
_entity_poly.pdbx_seq_one_letter_code
_entity_poly.pdbx_strand_id
1 'polypeptide(L)'
;VLDEPTIGLHPRDNQVLLGALKNLSDKGNTLVVVEHDEDTIRAADHIIDIGPGAGRRGGRLVAEGSAAELAAQPESVTGRFLAHPLVHPLGARREVRAVDGIVTSPPTVNAAGIAPAWLEIRGASLHNLRDLDVRVPLARLVAVTGVSGSGKSTLARDVLLTNVHAAVAMRVSKAGRDALARGEHPAWVGCTAVAGFEAIDRVLEVDQTPIGKTPRSCPATYIGFWDTIRKLYAETLEAKARGYAPARFSFNTGEGRCPACEGQGVQTIAMSFLPDVKVHCDVCHGQRFNAETLAVSWRGRSIGDVLKMEVDEAVEFFAAMPKIA
;
A
#
# COMPACT_ATOMS: atom_id res chain seq x y z
N VAL A 1 -0.45 -19.67 -16.38
CA VAL A 1 0.03 -18.31 -16.07
C VAL A 1 -0.18 -18.06 -14.60
N LEU A 2 0.85 -17.57 -13.93
CA LEU A 2 0.87 -17.23 -12.51
C LEU A 2 1.30 -15.77 -12.37
N ASP A 3 0.62 -15.00 -11.54
CA ASP A 3 0.91 -13.58 -11.29
C ASP A 3 1.33 -13.41 -9.82
N GLU A 4 2.59 -13.03 -9.61
CA GLU A 4 3.24 -12.84 -8.31
C GLU A 4 2.96 -13.97 -7.27
N PRO A 5 3.17 -15.25 -7.61
CA PRO A 5 2.80 -16.34 -6.71
C PRO A 5 3.65 -16.40 -5.41
N THR A 6 4.79 -15.70 -5.36
CA THR A 6 5.66 -15.64 -4.17
C THR A 6 5.24 -14.56 -3.15
N ILE A 7 4.27 -13.71 -3.49
CA ILE A 7 3.92 -12.56 -2.65
C ILE A 7 3.52 -13.00 -1.22
N GLY A 8 4.19 -12.42 -0.23
CA GLY A 8 3.94 -12.70 1.18
C GLY A 8 4.46 -14.07 1.68
N LEU A 9 5.12 -14.85 0.84
CA LEU A 9 5.74 -16.11 1.24
C LEU A 9 7.07 -15.88 1.98
N HIS A 10 7.39 -16.81 2.86
CA HIS A 10 8.72 -16.89 3.46
C HIS A 10 9.69 -17.58 2.48
N PRO A 11 11.01 -17.26 2.45
CA PRO A 11 11.98 -17.89 1.54
C PRO A 11 11.94 -19.42 1.53
N ARG A 12 11.68 -20.04 2.67
CA ARG A 12 11.48 -21.50 2.76
C ARG A 12 10.28 -21.97 1.91
N ASP A 13 9.19 -21.22 1.97
CA ASP A 13 7.95 -21.57 1.27
C ASP A 13 8.11 -21.32 -0.24
N ASN A 14 8.91 -20.30 -0.63
CA ASN A 14 9.30 -20.05 -2.03
C ASN A 14 10.05 -21.25 -2.61
N GLN A 15 10.96 -21.87 -1.86
CA GLN A 15 11.66 -23.06 -2.34
C GLN A 15 10.71 -24.24 -2.61
N VAL A 16 9.68 -24.42 -1.77
CA VAL A 16 8.65 -25.45 -1.99
C VAL A 16 7.85 -25.12 -3.24
N LEU A 17 7.46 -23.85 -3.43
CA LEU A 17 6.75 -23.39 -4.63
C LEU A 17 7.59 -23.63 -5.90
N LEU A 18 8.86 -23.22 -5.91
CA LEU A 18 9.78 -23.42 -7.03
C LEU A 18 9.93 -24.90 -7.37
N GLY A 19 10.03 -25.78 -6.36
CA GLY A 19 10.04 -27.23 -6.57
C GLY A 19 8.76 -27.75 -7.24
N ALA A 20 7.61 -27.23 -6.84
CA ALA A 20 6.32 -27.59 -7.46
C ALA A 20 6.21 -27.09 -8.91
N LEU A 21 6.65 -25.85 -9.17
CA LEU A 21 6.67 -25.27 -10.53
C LEU A 21 7.61 -26.08 -11.45
N LYS A 22 8.80 -26.44 -10.97
CA LYS A 22 9.73 -27.29 -11.71
C LYS A 22 9.12 -28.64 -12.04
N ASN A 23 8.48 -29.32 -11.09
CA ASN A 23 7.80 -30.57 -11.33
C ASN A 23 6.68 -30.47 -12.39
N LEU A 24 6.00 -29.32 -12.48
CA LEU A 24 5.02 -29.07 -13.52
C LEU A 24 5.68 -28.87 -14.89
N SER A 25 6.78 -28.12 -14.95
CA SER A 25 7.57 -27.92 -16.17
C SER A 25 8.14 -29.23 -16.68
N ASP A 26 8.71 -30.08 -15.81
CA ASP A 26 9.29 -31.37 -16.15
C ASP A 26 8.26 -32.36 -16.76
N LYS A 27 6.97 -32.12 -16.51
CA LYS A 27 5.86 -32.86 -17.15
C LYS A 27 5.51 -32.35 -18.55
N GLY A 28 6.28 -31.41 -19.11
CA GLY A 28 6.07 -30.87 -20.45
C GLY A 28 5.10 -29.70 -20.50
N ASN A 29 4.74 -29.07 -19.35
CA ASN A 29 3.91 -27.89 -19.33
C ASN A 29 4.75 -26.62 -19.56
N THR A 30 4.18 -25.66 -20.29
CA THR A 30 4.73 -24.30 -20.37
C THR A 30 4.17 -23.46 -19.20
N LEU A 31 5.05 -22.89 -18.41
CA LEU A 31 4.71 -22.01 -17.29
C LEU A 31 5.12 -20.57 -17.63
N VAL A 32 4.20 -19.65 -17.47
CA VAL A 32 4.47 -18.22 -17.55
C VAL A 32 4.22 -17.63 -16.16
N VAL A 33 5.26 -17.04 -15.57
CA VAL A 33 5.22 -16.51 -14.21
C VAL A 33 5.62 -15.04 -14.26
N VAL A 34 4.78 -14.16 -13.74
CA VAL A 34 5.12 -12.76 -13.51
C VAL A 34 5.69 -12.67 -12.10
N GLU A 35 6.93 -12.20 -11.96
CA GLU A 35 7.61 -12.22 -10.67
C GLU A 35 8.62 -11.08 -10.49
N HIS A 36 8.88 -10.77 -9.21
CA HIS A 36 9.89 -9.83 -8.76
C HIS A 36 10.93 -10.47 -7.83
N ASP A 37 10.67 -11.70 -7.39
CA ASP A 37 11.57 -12.48 -6.53
C ASP A 37 12.80 -12.95 -7.31
N GLU A 38 13.98 -12.62 -6.80
CA GLU A 38 15.26 -12.90 -7.48
C GLU A 38 15.50 -14.41 -7.66
N ASP A 39 15.15 -15.23 -6.67
CA ASP A 39 15.36 -16.68 -6.73
C ASP A 39 14.49 -17.32 -7.82
N THR A 40 13.25 -16.84 -7.94
CA THR A 40 12.32 -17.29 -8.98
C THR A 40 12.78 -16.87 -10.38
N ILE A 41 13.22 -15.60 -10.52
CA ILE A 41 13.76 -15.10 -11.80
C ILE A 41 14.99 -15.92 -12.22
N ARG A 42 15.91 -16.19 -11.29
CA ARG A 42 17.11 -17.01 -11.59
C ARG A 42 16.81 -18.48 -11.91
N ALA A 43 15.70 -19.00 -11.39
CA ALA A 43 15.27 -20.37 -11.64
C ALA A 43 14.54 -20.55 -12.99
N ALA A 44 14.17 -19.46 -13.66
CA ALA A 44 13.49 -19.51 -14.95
C ALA A 44 14.43 -19.93 -16.08
N ASP A 45 13.95 -20.79 -16.99
CA ASP A 45 14.68 -21.21 -18.20
C ASP A 45 14.84 -20.05 -19.20
N HIS A 46 13.85 -19.14 -19.23
CA HIS A 46 13.82 -17.98 -20.11
C HIS A 46 13.12 -16.81 -19.41
N ILE A 47 13.71 -15.64 -19.50
CA ILE A 47 13.21 -14.41 -18.87
C ILE A 47 12.87 -13.41 -19.96
N ILE A 48 11.75 -12.71 -19.80
CA ILE A 48 11.31 -11.60 -20.64
C ILE A 48 11.27 -10.36 -19.76
N ASP A 49 12.16 -9.40 -20.01
CA ASP A 49 12.25 -8.15 -19.25
C ASP A 49 11.54 -7.02 -20.00
N ILE A 50 10.52 -6.45 -19.36
CA ILE A 50 9.68 -5.38 -19.92
C ILE A 50 9.97 -4.07 -19.19
N GLY A 51 10.22 -3.02 -19.97
CA GLY A 51 10.56 -1.71 -19.40
C GLY A 51 10.58 -0.62 -20.49
N PRO A 52 11.53 0.34 -20.39
CA PRO A 52 12.45 0.57 -19.28
C PRO A 52 11.82 1.25 -18.06
N GLY A 53 10.62 1.80 -18.18
CA GLY A 53 9.90 2.47 -17.09
C GLY A 53 8.48 1.96 -16.96
N ALA A 54 7.64 2.68 -16.22
CA ALA A 54 6.23 2.36 -16.02
C ALA A 54 5.32 3.21 -16.95
N GLY A 55 4.05 2.79 -17.10
CA GLY A 55 3.03 3.49 -17.86
C GLY A 55 3.46 3.72 -19.32
N ARG A 56 3.33 4.93 -19.81
CA ARG A 56 3.68 5.31 -21.22
C ARG A 56 5.16 5.15 -21.55
N ARG A 57 6.01 5.12 -20.53
CA ARG A 57 7.47 4.92 -20.70
C ARG A 57 7.88 3.45 -20.63
N GLY A 58 6.94 2.55 -20.36
CA GLY A 58 7.13 1.11 -20.30
C GLY A 58 6.57 0.38 -21.51
N GLY A 59 6.28 -0.91 -21.32
CA GLY A 59 5.62 -1.76 -22.30
C GLY A 59 6.47 -2.15 -23.49
N ARG A 60 7.80 -2.04 -23.38
CA ARG A 60 8.75 -2.45 -24.43
C ARG A 60 9.54 -3.66 -23.96
N LEU A 61 9.87 -4.55 -24.88
CA LEU A 61 10.85 -5.60 -24.61
C LEU A 61 12.23 -4.93 -24.48
N VAL A 62 12.84 -5.05 -23.31
CA VAL A 62 14.18 -4.50 -23.01
C VAL A 62 15.24 -5.56 -23.22
N ALA A 63 14.98 -6.76 -22.70
CA ALA A 63 15.87 -7.91 -22.81
C ALA A 63 15.08 -9.20 -22.75
N GLU A 64 15.63 -10.29 -23.31
CA GLU A 64 15.13 -11.63 -23.16
C GLU A 64 16.27 -12.63 -23.14
N GLY A 65 16.06 -13.77 -22.50
CA GLY A 65 17.04 -14.85 -22.40
C GLY A 65 17.25 -15.35 -20.98
N SER A 66 18.41 -15.90 -20.69
CA SER A 66 18.82 -16.33 -19.36
C SER A 66 19.15 -15.15 -18.43
N ALA A 67 19.25 -15.39 -17.13
CA ALA A 67 19.67 -14.38 -16.16
C ALA A 67 21.05 -13.75 -16.49
N ALA A 68 21.97 -14.55 -17.07
CA ALA A 68 23.28 -14.07 -17.49
C ALA A 68 23.20 -13.14 -18.71
N GLU A 69 22.34 -13.46 -19.67
CA GLU A 69 22.11 -12.62 -20.84
C GLU A 69 21.44 -11.30 -20.48
N LEU A 70 20.48 -11.32 -19.56
CA LEU A 70 19.88 -10.10 -19.02
C LEU A 70 20.90 -9.23 -18.30
N ALA A 71 21.78 -9.85 -17.49
CA ALA A 71 22.83 -9.15 -16.75
C ALA A 71 23.84 -8.43 -17.68
N ALA A 72 24.01 -8.92 -18.90
CA ALA A 72 24.86 -8.32 -19.92
C ALA A 72 24.20 -7.14 -20.66
N GLN A 73 22.87 -6.91 -20.49
CA GLN A 73 22.15 -5.85 -21.19
C GLN A 73 22.15 -4.55 -20.37
N PRO A 74 22.79 -3.47 -20.87
CA PRO A 74 22.91 -2.22 -20.10
C PRO A 74 21.56 -1.54 -19.81
N GLU A 75 20.57 -1.73 -20.68
CA GLU A 75 19.23 -1.14 -20.54
C GLU A 75 18.31 -1.93 -19.58
N SER A 76 18.66 -3.19 -19.28
CA SER A 76 17.89 -4.00 -18.34
C SER A 76 18.17 -3.58 -16.90
N VAL A 77 17.16 -3.00 -16.27
CA VAL A 77 17.20 -2.69 -14.83
C VAL A 77 17.27 -3.99 -14.03
N THR A 78 16.44 -4.96 -14.38
CA THR A 78 16.42 -6.30 -13.77
C THR A 78 17.78 -6.98 -13.90
N GLY A 79 18.36 -7.01 -15.10
CA GLY A 79 19.68 -7.60 -15.37
C GLY A 79 20.77 -6.97 -14.54
N ARG A 80 20.78 -5.64 -14.39
CA ARG A 80 21.76 -4.93 -13.56
C ARG A 80 21.68 -5.36 -12.09
N PHE A 81 20.47 -5.53 -11.53
CA PHE A 81 20.31 -5.99 -10.14
C PHE A 81 20.59 -7.48 -9.97
N LEU A 82 20.37 -8.30 -10.99
CA LEU A 82 20.80 -9.70 -10.99
C LEU A 82 22.33 -9.83 -11.00
N ALA A 83 23.04 -8.93 -11.72
CA ALA A 83 24.49 -8.90 -11.76
C ALA A 83 25.10 -8.34 -10.45
N HIS A 84 24.48 -7.28 -9.94
CA HIS A 84 24.94 -6.53 -8.78
C HIS A 84 23.80 -6.36 -7.78
N PRO A 85 23.53 -7.35 -6.93
CA PRO A 85 22.50 -7.27 -5.90
C PRO A 85 22.68 -6.01 -5.05
N LEU A 86 21.57 -5.37 -4.74
CA LEU A 86 21.56 -4.10 -4.04
C LEU A 86 22.08 -4.30 -2.61
N VAL A 87 23.31 -3.89 -2.38
CA VAL A 87 23.83 -3.75 -1.02
C VAL A 87 23.33 -2.42 -0.48
N HIS A 88 22.35 -2.48 0.41
CA HIS A 88 21.79 -1.28 1.01
C HIS A 88 22.90 -0.50 1.76
N PRO A 89 23.20 0.74 1.34
CA PRO A 89 24.13 1.61 2.06
C PRO A 89 23.45 2.24 3.28
N LEU A 90 22.57 1.50 3.95
CA LEU A 90 22.01 1.97 5.20
C LEU A 90 23.16 2.12 6.18
N GLY A 91 23.27 3.31 6.78
CA GLY A 91 24.25 3.60 7.81
C GLY A 91 24.24 2.54 8.92
N ALA A 92 25.21 2.59 9.82
CA ALA A 92 25.35 1.64 10.90
C ALA A 92 24.00 1.40 11.60
N ARG A 93 23.67 0.16 11.90
CA ARG A 93 22.46 -0.19 12.66
C ARG A 93 22.45 0.59 13.96
N ARG A 94 21.36 1.25 14.26
CA ARG A 94 21.20 1.93 15.54
C ARG A 94 21.19 0.90 16.66
N GLU A 95 22.03 1.14 17.65
CA GLU A 95 22.18 0.23 18.79
C GLU A 95 20.85 0.08 19.53
N VAL A 96 20.50 -1.17 19.83
CA VAL A 96 19.39 -1.53 20.71
C VAL A 96 20.01 -2.11 21.96
N ARG A 97 20.09 -1.31 23.03
CA ARG A 97 20.59 -1.81 24.31
C ARG A 97 19.48 -2.59 25.00
N ALA A 98 19.77 -3.81 25.38
CA ALA A 98 18.94 -4.54 26.33
C ALA A 98 19.05 -3.81 27.69
N VAL A 99 17.94 -3.33 28.20
CA VAL A 99 17.85 -2.88 29.59
C VAL A 99 17.57 -4.13 30.40
N ASP A 100 18.58 -4.67 31.05
CA ASP A 100 18.41 -5.71 32.05
C ASP A 100 17.67 -5.07 33.24
N GLY A 101 16.41 -5.40 33.39
CA GLY A 101 15.59 -4.94 34.52
C GLY A 101 14.24 -4.35 34.08
N ILE A 102 13.21 -4.69 34.81
CA ILE A 102 11.86 -4.14 34.71
C ILE A 102 11.94 -2.62 34.92
N VAL A 103 11.72 -1.84 33.87
CA VAL A 103 11.63 -0.38 33.99
C VAL A 103 10.29 -0.03 34.61
N THR A 104 10.29 0.24 35.91
CA THR A 104 9.15 0.74 36.68
C THR A 104 9.06 2.26 36.73
N SER A 105 9.87 2.97 35.94
CA SER A 105 9.93 4.45 35.92
C SER A 105 9.88 5.00 34.50
N PRO A 106 9.23 6.17 34.27
CA PRO A 106 9.22 6.80 32.97
C PRO A 106 10.66 7.16 32.55
N PRO A 107 10.99 7.11 31.25
CA PRO A 107 12.33 7.35 30.77
C PRO A 107 12.76 8.78 31.10
N THR A 108 13.79 8.91 31.92
CA THR A 108 14.49 10.19 32.09
C THR A 108 15.22 10.52 30.79
N VAL A 109 14.84 11.63 30.19
CA VAL A 109 15.45 12.17 28.99
C VAL A 109 16.87 12.67 29.34
N ASN A 110 17.89 11.93 28.98
CA ASN A 110 19.27 12.41 29.04
C ASN A 110 19.71 12.95 27.68
N ALA A 111 20.24 14.18 27.68
CA ALA A 111 20.63 14.95 26.51
C ALA A 111 21.76 14.37 25.65
N ALA A 112 22.25 13.15 25.89
CA ALA A 112 23.38 12.55 25.20
C ALA A 112 23.15 11.14 24.62
N GLY A 113 21.91 10.68 24.56
CA GLY A 113 21.62 9.37 23.96
C GLY A 113 20.35 8.78 24.57
N ILE A 114 19.23 8.98 23.91
CA ILE A 114 17.97 8.39 24.30
C ILE A 114 18.12 6.87 24.24
N ALA A 115 18.15 6.20 25.39
CA ALA A 115 17.93 4.77 25.44
C ALA A 115 16.56 4.49 24.80
N PRO A 116 16.43 3.53 23.89
CA PRO A 116 15.15 3.27 23.27
C PRO A 116 14.13 2.92 24.36
N ALA A 117 13.02 3.67 24.41
CA ALA A 117 11.86 3.25 25.17
C ALA A 117 11.36 1.93 24.54
N TRP A 118 10.84 1.05 25.36
CA TRP A 118 10.36 -0.25 24.93
C TRP A 118 8.84 -0.30 25.03
N LEU A 119 8.22 -0.83 24.00
CA LEU A 119 6.84 -1.29 24.05
C LEU A 119 6.86 -2.78 24.42
N GLU A 120 6.20 -3.14 25.50
CA GLU A 120 6.16 -4.51 25.99
C GLU A 120 4.76 -5.09 25.86
N ILE A 121 4.67 -6.31 25.33
CA ILE A 121 3.45 -7.12 25.30
C ILE A 121 3.74 -8.34 26.14
N ARG A 122 2.86 -8.68 27.05
CA ARG A 122 3.00 -9.86 27.92
C ARG A 122 1.84 -10.79 27.74
N GLY A 123 2.13 -12.10 27.75
CA GLY A 123 1.14 -13.15 27.71
C GLY A 123 0.29 -13.14 26.43
N ALA A 124 0.88 -12.86 25.27
CA ALA A 124 0.15 -12.88 24.01
C ALA A 124 -0.30 -14.31 23.66
N SER A 125 -1.62 -14.54 23.63
CA SER A 125 -2.22 -15.88 23.54
C SER A 125 -3.36 -15.96 22.50
N LEU A 126 -3.42 -15.01 21.56
CA LEU A 126 -4.45 -15.00 20.53
C LEU A 126 -4.11 -15.98 19.41
N HIS A 127 -5.11 -16.71 18.91
CA HIS A 127 -4.99 -17.74 17.87
C HIS A 127 -3.90 -18.78 18.18
N ASN A 128 -2.82 -18.79 17.42
CA ASN A 128 -1.71 -19.74 17.58
C ASN A 128 -0.56 -19.21 18.45
N LEU A 129 -0.66 -18.01 19.00
CA LEU A 129 0.30 -17.50 19.97
C LEU A 129 0.15 -18.25 21.30
N ARG A 130 1.29 -18.55 21.95
CA ARG A 130 1.32 -19.37 23.17
C ARG A 130 2.04 -18.63 24.28
N ASP A 131 1.30 -17.77 24.97
CA ASP A 131 1.80 -17.01 26.13
C ASP A 131 3.13 -16.29 25.85
N LEU A 132 3.15 -15.53 24.77
CA LEU A 132 4.36 -14.93 24.23
C LEU A 132 4.60 -13.55 24.83
N ASP A 133 5.76 -13.34 25.43
CA ASP A 133 6.26 -12.03 25.85
C ASP A 133 7.14 -11.43 24.76
N VAL A 134 6.81 -10.21 24.33
CA VAL A 134 7.53 -9.52 23.26
C VAL A 134 7.88 -8.10 23.66
N ARG A 135 9.10 -7.69 23.35
CA ARG A 135 9.60 -6.33 23.55
C ARG A 135 9.94 -5.70 22.20
N VAL A 136 9.35 -4.55 21.92
CA VAL A 136 9.55 -3.79 20.68
C VAL A 136 10.28 -2.49 21.02
N PRO A 137 11.52 -2.28 20.53
CA PRO A 137 12.25 -1.04 20.77
C PRO A 137 11.61 0.11 19.97
N LEU A 138 11.22 1.17 20.65
CA LEU A 138 10.65 2.35 20.01
C LEU A 138 11.72 3.16 19.24
N ALA A 139 11.29 3.99 18.31
CA ALA A 139 12.16 4.77 17.41
C ALA A 139 13.18 3.90 16.63
N ARG A 140 12.85 2.65 16.36
CA ARG A 140 13.64 1.70 15.58
C ARG A 140 12.78 1.07 14.47
N LEU A 141 13.43 0.62 13.40
CA LEU A 141 12.81 -0.28 12.43
C LEU A 141 12.87 -1.70 13.01
N VAL A 142 11.72 -2.28 13.22
CA VAL A 142 11.58 -3.64 13.77
C VAL A 142 10.89 -4.53 12.73
N ALA A 143 11.50 -5.65 12.40
CA ALA A 143 10.93 -6.65 11.52
C ALA A 143 10.39 -7.84 12.32
N VAL A 144 9.13 -8.21 12.08
CA VAL A 144 8.54 -9.45 12.60
C VAL A 144 8.63 -10.50 11.50
N THR A 145 9.44 -11.54 11.72
CA THR A 145 9.74 -12.57 10.73
C THR A 145 9.29 -13.96 11.19
N GLY A 146 9.27 -14.91 10.26
CA GLY A 146 8.89 -16.30 10.52
C GLY A 146 8.15 -16.91 9.33
N VAL A 147 7.99 -18.22 9.31
CA VAL A 147 7.29 -18.97 8.25
C VAL A 147 5.82 -18.55 8.12
N SER A 148 5.20 -18.86 6.97
CA SER A 148 3.77 -18.60 6.77
C SER A 148 2.93 -19.32 7.83
N GLY A 149 1.91 -18.63 8.36
CA GLY A 149 1.06 -19.19 9.44
C GLY A 149 1.68 -19.19 10.84
N SER A 150 2.90 -18.66 11.05
CA SER A 150 3.55 -18.67 12.38
C SER A 150 2.95 -17.70 13.40
N GLY A 151 1.99 -16.84 13.02
CA GLY A 151 1.35 -15.88 13.93
C GLY A 151 1.90 -14.46 13.86
N LYS A 152 2.73 -14.12 12.85
CA LYS A 152 3.29 -12.76 12.66
C LYS A 152 2.21 -11.69 12.61
N SER A 153 1.19 -11.89 11.77
CA SER A 153 0.07 -10.95 11.62
C SER A 153 -0.78 -10.88 12.87
N THR A 154 -0.98 -12.01 13.55
CA THR A 154 -1.69 -12.07 14.83
C THR A 154 -0.96 -11.23 15.88
N LEU A 155 0.36 -11.38 16.01
CA LEU A 155 1.13 -10.59 16.96
C LEU A 155 1.12 -9.10 16.58
N ALA A 156 1.44 -8.77 15.33
CA ALA A 156 1.65 -7.38 14.91
C ALA A 156 0.33 -6.59 14.75
N ARG A 157 -0.70 -7.18 14.14
CA ARG A 157 -1.97 -6.53 13.85
C ARG A 157 -2.99 -6.76 14.98
N ASP A 158 -3.28 -8.04 15.27
CA ASP A 158 -4.43 -8.36 16.12
C ASP A 158 -4.14 -8.07 17.59
N VAL A 159 -2.89 -8.23 18.03
CA VAL A 159 -2.48 -7.94 19.41
C VAL A 159 -1.86 -6.56 19.54
N LEU A 160 -0.71 -6.30 18.91
CA LEU A 160 0.06 -5.07 19.12
C LEU A 160 -0.70 -3.84 18.64
N LEU A 161 -1.05 -3.78 17.33
CA LEU A 161 -1.71 -2.62 16.74
C LEU A 161 -3.04 -2.31 17.45
N THR A 162 -3.89 -3.33 17.67
CA THR A 162 -5.21 -3.18 18.29
C THR A 162 -5.10 -2.57 19.69
N ASN A 163 -4.22 -3.10 20.53
CA ASN A 163 -4.08 -2.65 21.91
C ASN A 163 -3.43 -1.27 22.01
N VAL A 164 -2.36 -1.01 21.24
CA VAL A 164 -1.69 0.29 21.27
C VAL A 164 -2.61 1.37 20.71
N HIS A 165 -3.37 1.08 19.64
CA HIS A 165 -4.36 2.01 19.10
C HIS A 165 -5.42 2.37 20.15
N ALA A 166 -5.96 1.39 20.88
CA ALA A 166 -6.94 1.62 21.94
C ALA A 166 -6.36 2.48 23.08
N ALA A 167 -5.13 2.18 23.52
CA ALA A 167 -4.46 2.94 24.57
C ALA A 167 -4.15 4.38 24.18
N VAL A 168 -3.66 4.59 22.94
CA VAL A 168 -3.41 5.94 22.39
C VAL A 168 -4.72 6.72 22.23
N ALA A 169 -5.79 6.07 21.78
CA ALA A 169 -7.11 6.69 21.65
C ALA A 169 -7.68 7.18 22.99
N MET A 170 -7.47 6.44 24.08
CA MET A 170 -7.86 6.90 25.43
C MET A 170 -7.19 8.22 25.81
N ARG A 171 -5.95 8.47 25.41
CA ARG A 171 -5.19 9.71 25.73
C ARG A 171 -5.76 10.97 25.06
N VAL A 172 -6.55 10.83 24.01
CA VAL A 172 -7.12 11.99 23.29
C VAL A 172 -8.12 12.75 24.19
N SER A 173 -8.96 12.05 24.95
CA SER A 173 -9.94 12.66 25.83
C SER A 173 -9.38 12.98 27.23
N LYS A 174 -9.92 14.02 27.89
CA LYS A 174 -9.55 14.33 29.29
C LYS A 174 -9.90 13.16 30.22
N ALA A 175 -11.10 12.63 30.08
CA ALA A 175 -11.56 11.49 30.90
C ALA A 175 -10.66 10.26 30.75
N GLY A 176 -10.20 9.97 29.52
CA GLY A 176 -9.28 8.87 29.30
C GLY A 176 -7.89 9.11 29.88
N ARG A 177 -7.36 10.33 29.83
CA ARG A 177 -6.09 10.66 30.50
C ARG A 177 -6.19 10.51 32.02
N ASP A 178 -7.31 10.97 32.60
CA ASP A 178 -7.56 10.84 34.05
C ASP A 178 -7.71 9.35 34.46
N ALA A 179 -8.31 8.52 33.61
CA ALA A 179 -8.41 7.08 33.81
C ALA A 179 -7.03 6.41 33.76
N LEU A 180 -6.21 6.72 32.75
CA LEU A 180 -4.83 6.21 32.65
C LEU A 180 -3.97 6.63 33.84
N ALA A 181 -4.15 7.86 34.35
CA ALA A 181 -3.44 8.35 35.55
C ALA A 181 -3.84 7.58 36.82
N ARG A 182 -5.04 6.98 36.85
CA ARG A 182 -5.49 6.08 37.94
C ARG A 182 -5.04 4.63 37.73
N GLY A 183 -4.28 4.33 36.66
CA GLY A 183 -3.85 2.98 36.30
C GLY A 183 -4.92 2.17 35.55
N GLU A 184 -6.02 2.81 35.14
CA GLU A 184 -7.02 2.15 34.29
C GLU A 184 -6.52 2.09 32.86
N HIS A 185 -6.78 0.98 32.16
CA HIS A 185 -6.37 0.77 30.77
C HIS A 185 -7.51 0.15 29.97
N PRO A 186 -7.47 0.20 28.62
CA PRO A 186 -8.42 -0.53 27.81
C PRO A 186 -8.38 -2.04 28.11
N ALA A 187 -9.47 -2.73 27.85
CA ALA A 187 -9.43 -4.19 27.87
C ALA A 187 -8.42 -4.70 26.82
N TRP A 188 -7.39 -5.40 27.29
CA TRP A 188 -6.37 -5.93 26.40
C TRP A 188 -6.92 -7.10 25.58
N VAL A 189 -6.69 -7.06 24.27
CA VAL A 189 -7.12 -8.10 23.34
C VAL A 189 -5.97 -9.05 23.09
N GLY A 190 -6.19 -10.33 23.40
CA GLY A 190 -5.25 -11.42 23.10
C GLY A 190 -3.91 -11.35 23.83
N CYS A 191 -3.80 -10.57 24.90
CA CYS A 191 -2.62 -10.52 25.77
C CYS A 191 -3.02 -10.16 27.19
N THR A 192 -2.11 -10.34 28.15
CA THR A 192 -2.36 -10.03 29.56
C THR A 192 -2.03 -8.58 29.92
N ALA A 193 -1.02 -8.00 29.31
CA ALA A 193 -0.63 -6.62 29.56
C ALA A 193 0.12 -6.00 28.35
N VAL A 194 -0.01 -4.65 28.25
CA VAL A 194 0.80 -3.84 27.35
C VAL A 194 1.36 -2.67 28.15
N ALA A 195 2.66 -2.41 28.03
CA ALA A 195 3.36 -1.32 28.71
C ALA A 195 4.24 -0.54 27.75
N GLY A 196 4.57 0.72 28.07
CA GLY A 196 5.44 1.57 27.26
C GLY A 196 4.74 2.29 26.10
N PHE A 197 3.42 2.19 25.98
CA PHE A 197 2.62 2.88 24.97
C PHE A 197 2.52 4.39 25.24
N GLU A 198 2.91 4.86 26.42
CA GLU A 198 2.87 6.28 26.81
C GLU A 198 3.76 7.17 25.95
N ALA A 199 4.81 6.60 25.39
CA ALA A 199 5.74 7.28 24.48
C ALA A 199 5.25 7.35 23.03
N ILE A 200 4.07 6.80 22.72
CA ILE A 200 3.52 6.74 21.35
C ILE A 200 2.41 7.78 21.19
N ASP A 201 2.59 8.74 20.30
CA ASP A 201 1.61 9.79 20.05
C ASP A 201 0.45 9.34 19.16
N ARG A 202 0.75 8.53 18.15
CA ARG A 202 -0.24 7.99 17.22
C ARG A 202 0.22 6.66 16.62
N VAL A 203 -0.75 5.89 16.16
CA VAL A 203 -0.53 4.62 15.47
C VAL A 203 -1.11 4.72 14.06
N LEU A 204 -0.35 4.27 13.08
CA LEU A 204 -0.76 4.22 11.68
C LEU A 204 -0.61 2.77 11.20
N GLU A 205 -1.65 2.27 10.54
CA GLU A 205 -1.60 1.01 9.83
C GLU A 205 -1.43 1.28 8.34
N VAL A 206 -0.47 0.57 7.73
CA VAL A 206 -0.35 0.46 6.28
C VAL A 206 -0.51 -1.02 5.94
N ASP A 207 -1.61 -1.34 5.29
CA ASP A 207 -1.91 -2.72 4.90
C ASP A 207 -1.69 -2.94 3.40
N GLN A 208 -1.81 -4.20 2.95
CA GLN A 208 -1.71 -4.58 1.55
C GLN A 208 -3.08 -4.47 0.83
N THR A 209 -4.06 -3.83 1.44
CA THR A 209 -5.36 -3.66 0.82
C THR A 209 -5.23 -2.75 -0.40
N PRO A 210 -5.60 -3.22 -1.60
CA PRO A 210 -5.52 -2.39 -2.79
C PRO A 210 -6.31 -1.10 -2.63
N ILE A 211 -5.70 0.02 -3.00
CA ILE A 211 -6.39 1.30 -3.14
C ILE A 211 -7.45 1.11 -4.23
N GLY A 212 -8.72 1.40 -3.91
CA GLY A 212 -9.76 1.34 -4.92
C GLY A 212 -10.45 -0.02 -5.04
N LYS A 213 -10.81 -0.65 -3.94
CA LYS A 213 -11.70 -1.84 -3.92
C LYS A 213 -12.97 -1.67 -4.74
N THR A 214 -13.36 -0.44 -5.01
CA THR A 214 -14.56 -0.13 -5.81
C THR A 214 -14.19 0.74 -7.01
N PRO A 215 -14.90 0.64 -8.14
CA PRO A 215 -14.72 1.52 -9.30
C PRO A 215 -14.90 3.02 -8.98
N ARG A 216 -15.43 3.34 -7.80
CA ARG A 216 -15.69 4.70 -7.31
C ARG A 216 -14.53 5.33 -6.55
N SER A 217 -13.43 4.62 -6.39
CA SER A 217 -12.21 5.11 -5.73
C SER A 217 -11.09 5.30 -6.73
N CYS A 218 -10.29 6.33 -6.53
CA CYS A 218 -9.04 6.56 -7.25
C CYS A 218 -8.00 7.14 -6.27
N PRO A 219 -6.70 7.11 -6.59
CA PRO A 219 -5.65 7.65 -5.71
C PRO A 219 -5.96 9.07 -5.21
N ALA A 220 -6.45 9.95 -6.07
CA ALA A 220 -6.78 11.33 -5.73
C ALA A 220 -7.93 11.46 -4.70
N THR A 221 -8.92 10.54 -4.74
CA THR A 221 -10.00 10.51 -3.73
C THR A 221 -9.53 9.89 -2.43
N TYR A 222 -8.64 8.91 -2.48
CA TYR A 222 -8.10 8.26 -1.30
C TYR A 222 -7.19 9.20 -0.49
N ILE A 223 -6.30 9.93 -1.16
CA ILE A 223 -5.40 10.91 -0.55
C ILE A 223 -6.16 12.19 -0.14
N GLY A 224 -7.29 12.50 -0.83
CA GLY A 224 -8.18 13.60 -0.46
C GLY A 224 -8.03 14.88 -1.28
N PHE A 225 -7.11 14.97 -2.25
CA PHE A 225 -6.95 16.19 -3.05
C PHE A 225 -7.96 16.30 -4.20
N TRP A 226 -8.77 15.28 -4.49
CA TRP A 226 -9.80 15.34 -5.52
C TRP A 226 -10.81 16.48 -5.28
N ASP A 227 -11.11 16.79 -4.03
CA ASP A 227 -12.00 17.89 -3.68
C ASP A 227 -11.43 19.26 -4.09
N THR A 228 -10.12 19.43 -4.06
CA THR A 228 -9.44 20.65 -4.54
C THR A 228 -9.57 20.74 -6.06
N ILE A 229 -9.44 19.64 -6.79
CA ILE A 229 -9.63 19.60 -8.24
C ILE A 229 -11.07 19.95 -8.61
N ARG A 230 -12.08 19.40 -7.91
CA ARG A 230 -13.50 19.73 -8.14
C ARG A 230 -13.78 21.22 -7.96
N LYS A 231 -13.23 21.85 -6.93
CA LYS A 231 -13.35 23.30 -6.69
C LYS A 231 -12.71 24.09 -7.82
N LEU A 232 -11.52 23.70 -8.26
CA LEU A 232 -10.82 24.35 -9.35
C LEU A 232 -11.65 24.37 -10.64
N TYR A 233 -12.27 23.25 -11.01
CA TYR A 233 -13.15 23.18 -12.19
C TYR A 233 -14.41 24.02 -12.02
N ALA A 234 -15.00 24.07 -10.84
CA ALA A 234 -16.18 24.91 -10.56
C ALA A 234 -15.86 26.41 -10.59
N GLU A 235 -14.61 26.79 -10.41
CA GLU A 235 -14.17 28.19 -10.49
C GLU A 235 -13.89 28.67 -11.91
N THR A 236 -13.89 27.80 -12.91
CA THR A 236 -13.73 28.21 -14.33
C THR A 236 -14.88 29.12 -14.78
N LEU A 237 -14.60 30.02 -15.73
CA LEU A 237 -15.60 30.92 -16.28
C LEU A 237 -16.79 30.16 -16.87
N GLU A 238 -16.52 29.07 -17.56
CA GLU A 238 -17.56 28.23 -18.17
C GLU A 238 -18.44 27.54 -17.13
N ALA A 239 -17.86 26.98 -16.06
CA ALA A 239 -18.62 26.38 -14.97
C ALA A 239 -19.51 27.43 -14.26
N LYS A 240 -18.95 28.60 -13.97
CA LYS A 240 -19.70 29.71 -13.35
C LYS A 240 -20.86 30.20 -14.24
N ALA A 241 -20.63 30.33 -15.54
CA ALA A 241 -21.66 30.73 -16.50
C ALA A 241 -22.81 29.74 -16.58
N ARG A 242 -22.55 28.45 -16.32
CA ARG A 242 -23.56 27.36 -16.29
C ARG A 242 -24.11 27.10 -14.89
N GLY A 243 -23.65 27.81 -13.86
CA GLY A 243 -24.07 27.59 -12.46
C GLY A 243 -23.58 26.27 -11.87
N TYR A 244 -22.46 25.73 -12.34
CA TYR A 244 -21.94 24.43 -11.90
C TYR A 244 -21.15 24.56 -10.59
N ALA A 245 -21.68 23.98 -9.54
CA ALA A 245 -21.02 23.88 -8.23
C ALA A 245 -20.00 22.72 -8.20
N PRO A 246 -19.09 22.67 -7.21
CA PRO A 246 -18.12 21.57 -7.07
C PRO A 246 -18.75 20.16 -7.02
N ALA A 247 -19.99 20.04 -6.57
CA ALA A 247 -20.74 18.77 -6.57
C ALA A 247 -20.97 18.21 -7.98
N ARG A 248 -21.06 19.07 -9.00
CA ARG A 248 -21.21 18.66 -10.40
C ARG A 248 -20.02 17.84 -10.89
N PHE A 249 -18.83 18.13 -10.37
CA PHE A 249 -17.56 17.48 -10.72
C PHE A 249 -17.25 16.26 -9.84
N SER A 250 -18.27 15.67 -9.21
CA SER A 250 -18.15 14.40 -8.49
C SER A 250 -18.61 13.25 -9.39
N PHE A 251 -17.80 12.22 -9.53
CA PHE A 251 -18.19 10.98 -10.20
C PHE A 251 -18.91 10.00 -9.27
N ASN A 252 -18.89 10.24 -7.95
CA ASN A 252 -19.57 9.39 -6.96
C ASN A 252 -21.01 9.81 -6.72
N THR A 253 -21.29 11.10 -6.78
CA THR A 253 -22.60 11.69 -6.50
C THR A 253 -22.87 12.84 -7.46
N GLY A 254 -24.12 13.24 -7.59
CA GLY A 254 -24.51 14.44 -8.34
C GLY A 254 -24.83 14.19 -9.80
N GLU A 255 -25.32 15.24 -10.44
CA GLU A 255 -25.85 15.23 -11.81
C GLU A 255 -24.79 15.23 -12.90
N GLY A 256 -23.53 15.49 -12.56
CA GLY A 256 -22.42 15.57 -13.53
C GLY A 256 -21.85 14.23 -13.93
N ARG A 257 -22.18 13.16 -13.21
CA ARG A 257 -21.71 11.80 -13.53
C ARG A 257 -22.37 11.24 -14.78
N CYS A 258 -21.72 10.33 -15.44
CA CYS A 258 -22.32 9.60 -16.57
C CYS A 258 -23.52 8.79 -16.09
N PRO A 259 -24.72 8.97 -16.68
CA PRO A 259 -25.91 8.25 -16.24
C PRO A 259 -25.86 6.75 -16.59
N ALA A 260 -25.18 6.36 -17.67
CA ALA A 260 -25.13 4.98 -18.14
C ALA A 260 -24.30 4.06 -17.23
N CYS A 261 -23.20 4.56 -16.65
CA CYS A 261 -22.34 3.80 -15.72
C CYS A 261 -22.37 4.36 -14.31
N GLU A 262 -23.21 5.32 -14.02
CA GLU A 262 -23.33 5.98 -12.72
C GLU A 262 -22.00 6.48 -12.14
N GLY A 263 -21.09 6.94 -13.02
CA GLY A 263 -19.76 7.43 -12.64
C GLY A 263 -18.71 6.34 -12.40
N GLN A 264 -19.02 5.08 -12.67
CA GLN A 264 -18.05 3.99 -12.51
C GLN A 264 -17.01 3.95 -13.65
N GLY A 265 -17.36 4.48 -14.84
CA GLY A 265 -16.52 4.43 -16.03
C GLY A 265 -16.49 3.08 -16.73
N VAL A 266 -17.02 2.05 -16.06
CA VAL A 266 -17.11 0.67 -16.56
C VAL A 266 -18.52 0.14 -16.38
N GLN A 267 -18.89 -0.85 -17.19
CA GLN A 267 -20.11 -1.65 -17.07
C GLN A 267 -19.70 -3.10 -16.85
N THR A 268 -20.42 -3.77 -15.96
CA THR A 268 -20.19 -5.20 -15.70
C THR A 268 -21.19 -6.00 -16.51
N ILE A 269 -20.69 -6.86 -17.38
CA ILE A 269 -21.48 -7.83 -18.14
C ILE A 269 -21.47 -9.13 -17.37
N ALA A 270 -22.62 -9.49 -16.79
CA ALA A 270 -22.77 -10.75 -16.08
C ALA A 270 -22.77 -11.92 -17.08
N MET A 271 -21.96 -12.93 -16.80
CA MET A 271 -21.89 -14.15 -17.59
C MET A 271 -22.38 -15.36 -16.79
N SER A 272 -23.27 -16.15 -17.36
CA SER A 272 -23.91 -17.26 -16.65
C SER A 272 -22.95 -18.39 -16.23
N PHE A 273 -21.81 -18.55 -16.91
CA PHE A 273 -20.86 -19.67 -16.68
C PHE A 273 -19.40 -19.24 -16.57
N LEU A 274 -19.11 -17.94 -16.70
CA LEU A 274 -17.78 -17.36 -16.61
C LEU A 274 -17.79 -16.20 -15.61
N PRO A 275 -16.61 -15.79 -15.09
CA PRO A 275 -16.53 -14.56 -14.28
C PRO A 275 -17.07 -13.35 -15.06
N ASP A 276 -17.72 -12.46 -14.34
CA ASP A 276 -18.24 -11.21 -14.90
C ASP A 276 -17.14 -10.41 -15.60
N VAL A 277 -17.42 -9.92 -16.80
CA VAL A 277 -16.50 -9.11 -17.59
C VAL A 277 -16.81 -7.63 -17.39
N LYS A 278 -15.78 -6.85 -17.06
CA LYS A 278 -15.85 -5.39 -16.98
C LYS A 278 -15.37 -4.78 -18.29
N VAL A 279 -16.24 -4.01 -18.93
CA VAL A 279 -15.94 -3.27 -20.16
C VAL A 279 -16.03 -1.76 -19.90
N HIS A 280 -15.32 -0.96 -20.67
CA HIS A 280 -15.48 0.49 -20.59
C HIS A 280 -16.91 0.88 -20.97
N CYS A 281 -17.46 1.87 -20.28
CA CYS A 281 -18.76 2.42 -20.60
C CYS A 281 -18.77 3.05 -22.00
N ASP A 282 -19.66 2.62 -22.88
CA ASP A 282 -19.76 3.08 -24.26
C ASP A 282 -20.18 4.55 -24.39
N VAL A 283 -20.82 5.11 -23.35
CA VAL A 283 -21.30 6.49 -23.34
C VAL A 283 -20.21 7.47 -22.94
N CYS A 284 -19.47 7.19 -21.87
CA CYS A 284 -18.42 8.11 -21.38
C CYS A 284 -17.00 7.66 -21.69
N HIS A 285 -16.81 6.52 -22.33
CA HIS A 285 -15.51 5.95 -22.69
C HIS A 285 -14.50 5.94 -21.51
N GLY A 286 -14.99 5.57 -20.32
CA GLY A 286 -14.21 5.54 -19.10
C GLY A 286 -14.02 6.90 -18.40
N GLN A 287 -14.51 8.00 -18.95
CA GLN A 287 -14.32 9.36 -18.39
C GLN A 287 -15.21 9.66 -17.17
N ARG A 288 -16.21 8.81 -16.87
CA ARG A 288 -17.07 8.85 -15.68
C ARG A 288 -18.09 9.99 -15.59
N PHE A 289 -17.99 11.01 -16.41
CA PHE A 289 -18.86 12.19 -16.43
C PHE A 289 -19.73 12.23 -17.68
N ASN A 290 -20.81 12.99 -17.62
CA ASN A 290 -21.64 13.27 -18.79
C ASN A 290 -20.99 14.33 -19.69
N ALA A 291 -21.47 14.43 -20.94
CA ALA A 291 -20.88 15.30 -21.95
C ALA A 291 -20.88 16.79 -21.56
N GLU A 292 -21.90 17.26 -20.85
CA GLU A 292 -21.99 18.65 -20.39
C GLU A 292 -20.91 18.99 -19.36
N THR A 293 -20.62 18.07 -18.44
CA THR A 293 -19.55 18.25 -17.43
C THR A 293 -18.18 18.14 -18.08
N LEU A 294 -18.01 17.24 -19.05
CA LEU A 294 -16.77 17.09 -19.82
C LEU A 294 -16.47 18.27 -20.73
N ALA A 295 -17.48 19.04 -21.14
CA ALA A 295 -17.28 20.26 -21.92
C ALA A 295 -16.51 21.34 -21.14
N VAL A 296 -16.66 21.36 -19.80
CA VAL A 296 -15.89 22.30 -18.96
C VAL A 296 -14.40 21.91 -18.92
N SER A 297 -13.55 22.82 -19.31
CA SER A 297 -12.09 22.59 -19.33
C SER A 297 -11.33 23.58 -18.47
N TRP A 298 -10.20 23.10 -17.92
CA TRP A 298 -9.17 23.91 -17.29
C TRP A 298 -7.83 23.60 -17.96
N ARG A 299 -7.14 24.62 -18.44
CA ARG A 299 -5.92 24.49 -19.27
C ARG A 299 -6.07 23.49 -20.43
N GLY A 300 -7.26 23.48 -21.06
CA GLY A 300 -7.53 22.61 -22.21
C GLY A 300 -7.80 21.14 -21.89
N ARG A 301 -7.95 20.79 -20.62
CA ARG A 301 -8.28 19.42 -20.18
C ARG A 301 -9.60 19.40 -19.43
N SER A 302 -10.44 18.43 -19.74
CA SER A 302 -11.66 18.14 -18.97
C SER A 302 -11.31 17.46 -17.65
N ILE A 303 -12.26 17.44 -16.70
CA ILE A 303 -12.08 16.70 -15.45
C ILE A 303 -11.96 15.19 -15.68
N GLY A 304 -12.55 14.67 -16.76
CA GLY A 304 -12.38 13.27 -17.18
C GLY A 304 -10.98 12.97 -17.70
N ASP A 305 -10.33 13.93 -18.37
CA ASP A 305 -8.93 13.79 -18.81
C ASP A 305 -7.99 13.76 -17.63
N VAL A 306 -8.26 14.55 -16.58
CA VAL A 306 -7.47 14.52 -15.34
C VAL A 306 -7.52 13.15 -14.66
N LEU A 307 -8.66 12.46 -14.70
CA LEU A 307 -8.76 11.10 -14.14
C LEU A 307 -7.91 10.06 -14.89
N LYS A 308 -7.55 10.35 -16.14
CA LYS A 308 -6.72 9.49 -17.00
C LYS A 308 -5.23 9.86 -16.97
N MET A 309 -4.88 11.00 -16.35
CA MET A 309 -3.48 11.42 -16.24
C MET A 309 -2.68 10.45 -15.40
N GLU A 310 -1.49 10.14 -15.83
CA GLU A 310 -0.46 9.53 -15.01
C GLU A 310 0.00 10.52 -13.94
N VAL A 311 0.55 10.02 -12.83
CA VAL A 311 0.98 10.88 -11.71
C VAL A 311 2.02 11.91 -12.17
N ASP A 312 3.00 11.51 -12.98
CA ASP A 312 4.03 12.42 -13.51
C ASP A 312 3.41 13.54 -14.37
N GLU A 313 2.46 13.20 -15.25
CA GLU A 313 1.72 14.18 -16.06
C GLU A 313 0.90 15.13 -15.18
N ALA A 314 0.26 14.60 -14.14
CA ALA A 314 -0.53 15.39 -13.22
C ALA A 314 0.33 16.37 -12.38
N VAL A 315 1.52 15.96 -11.95
CA VAL A 315 2.47 16.83 -11.24
C VAL A 315 2.86 18.03 -12.12
N GLU A 316 3.19 17.80 -13.40
CA GLU A 316 3.52 18.88 -14.34
C GLU A 316 2.29 19.76 -14.62
N PHE A 317 1.13 19.15 -14.85
CA PHE A 317 -0.10 19.86 -15.15
C PHE A 317 -0.56 20.78 -14.02
N PHE A 318 -0.44 20.31 -12.76
CA PHE A 318 -0.81 21.04 -11.55
C PHE A 318 0.36 21.76 -10.87
N ALA A 319 1.52 21.90 -11.49
CA ALA A 319 2.73 22.50 -10.88
C ALA A 319 2.50 23.86 -10.24
N ALA A 320 1.54 24.67 -10.75
CA ALA A 320 1.16 25.96 -10.17
C ALA A 320 0.18 25.84 -8.97
N MET A 321 -0.21 24.63 -8.60
CA MET A 321 -1.22 24.35 -7.56
C MET A 321 -0.63 23.51 -6.42
N PRO A 322 0.11 24.09 -5.45
CA PRO A 322 0.88 23.37 -4.43
C PRO A 322 0.06 22.42 -3.55
N LYS A 323 -1.27 22.54 -3.55
CA LYS A 323 -2.17 21.64 -2.82
C LYS A 323 -2.52 20.38 -3.56
N ILE A 324 -2.13 20.27 -4.83
CA ILE A 324 -2.43 19.15 -5.71
C ILE A 324 -1.13 18.47 -6.18
N ALA A 325 -0.11 19.27 -6.52
CA ALA A 325 1.21 18.84 -7.01
C ALA A 325 2.09 18.15 -5.95
#